data_0dcf0b3a18abda92bf3e87daa96e27d4
#
_entry.id   0dcf0b3a18abda92bf3e87daa96e27d4
#
_cell.length_a   1.000
_cell.length_b   1.000
_cell.length_c   1.000
_cell.angle_alpha   90.00
_cell.angle_beta   90.00
_cell.angle_gamma   90.00
#
_symmetry.space_group_name_H-M   'P 1'
#
loop_
_entity.id
_entity.type
_entity.pdbx_description
1 polymer ?
#
loop_
_entity_poly.entity_id
_entity_poly.type
_entity_poly.pdbx_seq_one_letter_code
_entity_poly.pdbx_strand_id
1 'polypeptide(L)'
;MYSLIEIKENINKVIPFKEGMIYSLLNDNLLYDNALLMEGIDGTSIYKISDSLIQVFDEEKGCYYIDENFNIIKSNYFLIANENSKYLIAWANAVKISRGVYNRSICLLENDLVNVKEIILEENYQYLETYTNDVLITSNKDVILGYHIFPTNLLWEFSLSVFGKFKYKYSEEEKDYEVEQFIGIYNNILWVYLNARELIGIDVETGKLKYRFLGIEKKNAVGIVENYLDNEDYYIFYGADFKLDTEKGVIFGLKADRFFEIDLNKESIIPYLFGLQNKIEKEGLNKNDISGDTFLQDNLLYFCSINDLRFGVLDINTKEIIYVSEPIAVVERDDCFTQLKDLKVSENKVYILDSNHTLHIFEREE
;
A
#
# COMPACT_ATOMS: atom_id res chain seq x y z
N MET A 1 24.02 -1.34 12.52
CA MET A 1 23.25 -0.75 13.63
C MET A 1 22.59 0.53 13.11
N TYR A 2 21.54 1.02 13.75
CA TYR A 2 20.93 2.31 13.38
C TYR A 2 21.04 3.26 14.57
N SER A 3 21.42 4.49 14.30
CA SER A 3 21.51 5.55 15.32
C SER A 3 20.49 6.66 15.02
N LEU A 4 19.83 7.18 16.05
CA LEU A 4 18.94 8.34 15.93
C LEU A 4 19.81 9.58 15.65
N ILE A 5 19.54 10.24 14.52
CA ILE A 5 20.31 11.41 14.08
C ILE A 5 19.54 12.73 14.15
N GLU A 6 18.22 12.69 14.04
CA GLU A 6 17.37 13.89 14.03
C GLU A 6 15.95 13.61 14.54
N ILE A 7 15.35 14.60 15.17
CA ILE A 7 13.93 14.61 15.56
C ILE A 7 13.31 15.90 15.02
N LYS A 8 12.16 15.77 14.32
CA LYS A 8 11.36 16.90 13.81
C LYS A 8 9.96 16.84 14.38
N GLU A 9 9.45 17.95 14.88
CA GLU A 9 8.10 18.07 15.43
C GLU A 9 7.12 18.67 14.41
N ASN A 10 5.83 18.48 14.68
CA ASN A 10 4.73 19.03 13.87
C ASN A 10 4.69 18.49 12.44
N ILE A 11 5.16 17.29 12.23
CA ILE A 11 5.10 16.60 10.94
C ILE A 11 3.77 15.86 10.81
N ASN A 12 3.04 16.13 9.75
CA ASN A 12 1.79 15.43 9.44
C ASN A 12 2.01 14.20 8.56
N LYS A 13 2.87 14.32 7.55
CA LYS A 13 3.20 13.23 6.63
C LYS A 13 4.61 13.38 6.07
N VAL A 14 5.19 12.26 5.66
CA VAL A 14 6.53 12.21 5.07
C VAL A 14 6.52 11.31 3.84
N ILE A 15 7.17 11.75 2.75
CA ILE A 15 7.28 10.99 1.50
C ILE A 15 8.70 11.08 0.96
N PRO A 16 9.36 9.95 0.67
CA PRO A 16 10.63 9.94 -0.06
C PRO A 16 10.46 10.53 -1.46
N PHE A 17 11.31 11.47 -1.82
CA PHE A 17 11.33 12.07 -3.15
C PHE A 17 12.75 12.41 -3.56
N LYS A 18 13.22 11.85 -4.65
CA LYS A 18 14.63 11.93 -5.05
C LYS A 18 15.56 11.42 -3.94
N GLU A 19 16.62 12.15 -3.67
CA GLU A 19 17.61 11.87 -2.61
C GLU A 19 17.20 12.41 -1.24
N GLY A 20 16.02 13.05 -1.13
CA GLY A 20 15.51 13.70 0.08
C GLY A 20 14.09 13.30 0.44
N MET A 21 13.49 14.13 1.29
CA MET A 21 12.14 13.89 1.81
C MET A 21 11.27 15.12 1.68
N ILE A 22 10.02 14.91 1.26
CA ILE A 22 8.97 15.92 1.36
C ILE A 22 8.24 15.72 2.68
N TYR A 23 8.10 16.80 3.43
CA TYR A 23 7.37 16.87 4.70
C TYR A 23 6.17 17.77 4.55
N SER A 24 4.99 17.32 4.99
CA SER A 24 3.90 18.23 5.31
C SER A 24 3.89 18.52 6.81
N LEU A 25 3.71 19.79 7.16
CA LEU A 25 3.64 20.25 8.53
C LEU A 25 2.17 20.44 8.96
N LEU A 26 1.93 20.42 10.27
CA LEU A 26 0.61 20.70 10.85
C LEU A 26 0.13 22.16 10.61
N ASN A 27 1.02 23.07 10.24
CA ASN A 27 0.72 24.45 9.90
C ASN A 27 0.50 24.70 8.41
N ASP A 28 0.16 23.65 7.66
CA ASP A 28 -0.14 23.69 6.23
C ASP A 28 1.03 24.14 5.34
N ASN A 29 2.24 23.86 5.76
CA ASN A 29 3.43 24.10 4.95
C ASN A 29 4.01 22.78 4.42
N LEU A 30 4.50 22.83 3.20
CA LEU A 30 5.19 21.72 2.55
C LEU A 30 6.67 22.06 2.39
N LEU A 31 7.54 21.18 2.86
CA LEU A 31 9.00 21.33 2.79
C LEU A 31 9.61 20.18 1.98
N TYR A 32 10.71 20.47 1.28
CA TYR A 32 11.67 19.47 0.83
C TYR A 32 12.93 19.59 1.66
N ASP A 33 13.25 18.56 2.42
CA ASP A 33 14.23 18.59 3.50
C ASP A 33 13.95 19.75 4.48
N ASN A 34 14.64 20.88 4.33
CA ASN A 34 14.41 22.07 5.15
C ASN A 34 14.00 23.30 4.30
N ALA A 35 13.83 23.12 3.00
CA ALA A 35 13.43 24.20 2.09
C ALA A 35 11.91 24.25 1.93
N LEU A 36 11.33 25.43 2.09
CA LEU A 36 9.91 25.65 1.88
C LEU A 36 9.56 25.48 0.40
N LEU A 37 8.65 24.58 0.08
CA LEU A 37 8.11 24.38 -1.26
C LEU A 37 6.77 25.12 -1.46
N MET A 38 5.87 24.99 -0.50
CA MET A 38 4.53 25.59 -0.58
C MET A 38 4.05 26.02 0.81
N GLU A 39 3.29 27.12 0.85
CA GLU A 39 2.65 27.65 2.06
C GLU A 39 1.13 27.48 2.00
N GLY A 40 0.52 27.25 3.15
CA GLY A 40 -0.93 27.21 3.31
C GLY A 40 -1.59 26.11 2.53
N ILE A 41 -0.96 24.96 2.36
CA ILE A 41 -1.50 23.77 1.70
C ILE A 41 -1.71 22.71 2.77
N ASP A 42 -2.95 22.24 2.94
CA ASP A 42 -3.23 21.08 3.74
C ASP A 42 -2.56 19.84 3.11
N GLY A 43 -1.37 19.52 3.61
CA GLY A 43 -0.56 18.41 3.15
C GLY A 43 -0.95 17.06 3.74
N THR A 44 -2.18 16.86 4.23
CA THR A 44 -2.66 15.58 4.74
C THR A 44 -2.72 14.52 3.64
N SER A 45 -2.92 14.95 2.40
CA SER A 45 -3.09 14.08 1.23
C SER A 45 -1.96 14.29 0.21
N ILE A 46 -0.78 13.80 0.56
CA ILE A 46 0.38 13.77 -0.35
C ILE A 46 0.55 12.34 -0.87
N TYR A 47 0.81 12.22 -2.16
CA TYR A 47 0.98 10.93 -2.84
C TYR A 47 2.19 10.97 -3.77
N LYS A 48 3.03 9.94 -3.71
CA LYS A 48 4.06 9.70 -4.71
C LYS A 48 3.39 9.05 -5.93
N ILE A 49 3.40 9.72 -7.06
CA ILE A 49 2.89 9.19 -8.33
C ILE A 49 3.98 8.42 -9.06
N SER A 50 5.20 8.94 -9.05
CA SER A 50 6.41 8.29 -9.58
C SER A 50 7.65 8.86 -8.87
N ASP A 51 8.84 8.39 -9.22
CA ASP A 51 10.09 8.97 -8.71
C ASP A 51 10.31 10.42 -9.13
N SER A 52 9.62 10.88 -10.17
CA SER A 52 9.72 12.23 -10.71
C SER A 52 8.49 13.11 -10.44
N LEU A 53 7.45 12.59 -9.78
CA LEU A 53 6.19 13.33 -9.63
C LEU A 53 5.51 13.05 -8.29
N ILE A 54 5.24 14.11 -7.54
CA ILE A 54 4.44 14.10 -6.31
C ILE A 54 3.12 14.81 -6.56
N GLN A 55 2.03 14.27 -6.03
CA GLN A 55 0.72 14.89 -5.99
C GLN A 55 0.38 15.34 -4.58
N VAL A 56 -0.08 16.56 -4.44
CA VAL A 56 -0.61 17.12 -3.20
C VAL A 56 -2.06 17.48 -3.43
N PHE A 57 -2.94 17.00 -2.59
CA PHE A 57 -4.36 17.33 -2.68
C PHE A 57 -4.80 18.11 -1.43
N ASP A 58 -5.38 19.27 -1.67
CA ASP A 58 -5.99 20.14 -0.68
C ASP A 58 -7.50 20.21 -0.97
N GLU A 59 -8.34 19.89 0.02
CA GLU A 59 -9.81 19.83 -0.19
C GLU A 59 -10.39 21.16 -0.67
N GLU A 60 -9.82 22.30 -0.28
CA GLU A 60 -10.31 23.63 -0.64
C GLU A 60 -9.65 24.18 -1.91
N LYS A 61 -8.38 23.89 -2.12
CA LYS A 61 -7.54 24.51 -3.16
C LYS A 61 -7.34 23.64 -4.40
N GLY A 62 -7.65 22.34 -4.29
CA GLY A 62 -7.53 21.34 -5.36
C GLY A 62 -6.20 20.60 -5.41
N CYS A 63 -5.83 20.09 -6.56
CA CYS A 63 -4.62 19.31 -6.77
C CYS A 63 -3.42 20.17 -7.18
N TYR A 64 -2.25 19.79 -6.70
CA TYR A 64 -0.97 20.34 -7.12
C TYR A 64 -0.02 19.18 -7.45
N TYR A 65 0.79 19.37 -8.49
CA TYR A 65 1.84 18.43 -8.86
C TYR A 65 3.19 19.10 -8.67
N ILE A 66 4.13 18.37 -8.13
CA ILE A 66 5.52 18.79 -7.96
C ILE A 66 6.38 17.86 -8.80
N ASP A 67 7.01 18.40 -9.82
CA ASP A 67 7.87 17.64 -10.72
C ASP A 67 9.30 17.48 -10.16
N GLU A 68 10.13 16.75 -10.89
CA GLU A 68 11.53 16.53 -10.52
C GLU A 68 12.39 17.79 -10.45
N ASN A 69 11.97 18.90 -11.03
CA ASN A 69 12.64 20.21 -10.97
C ASN A 69 12.02 21.11 -9.91
N PHE A 70 11.11 20.58 -9.09
CA PHE A 70 10.33 21.32 -8.10
C PHE A 70 9.42 22.41 -8.69
N ASN A 71 9.06 22.30 -9.97
CA ASN A 71 7.99 23.12 -10.52
C ASN A 71 6.65 22.67 -9.96
N ILE A 72 5.81 23.65 -9.59
CA ILE A 72 4.50 23.42 -9.01
C ILE A 72 3.44 23.69 -10.09
N ILE A 73 2.66 22.66 -10.42
CA ILE A 73 1.58 22.71 -11.42
C ILE A 73 0.25 22.56 -10.68
N LYS A 74 -0.64 23.55 -10.77
CA LYS A 74 -2.00 23.44 -10.25
C LYS A 74 -2.90 22.74 -11.25
N SER A 75 -3.70 21.78 -10.78
CA SER A 75 -4.63 21.01 -11.60
C SER A 75 -5.98 20.84 -10.89
N ASN A 76 -7.01 20.52 -11.65
CA ASN A 76 -8.32 20.13 -11.13
C ASN A 76 -8.51 18.61 -11.12
N TYR A 77 -7.50 17.86 -11.47
CA TYR A 77 -7.55 16.41 -11.67
C TYR A 77 -6.67 15.72 -10.67
N PHE A 78 -7.10 14.55 -10.21
CA PHE A 78 -6.37 13.71 -9.28
C PHE A 78 -5.84 12.47 -10.02
N LEU A 79 -4.52 12.37 -10.21
CA LEU A 79 -3.90 11.23 -10.88
C LEU A 79 -4.10 9.93 -10.10
N ILE A 80 -4.42 8.89 -10.83
CA ILE A 80 -4.35 7.52 -10.34
C ILE A 80 -2.90 7.07 -10.47
N ALA A 81 -2.27 6.73 -9.34
CA ALA A 81 -0.86 6.35 -9.32
C ALA A 81 -0.60 5.08 -10.14
N ASN A 82 0.35 5.18 -11.08
CA ASN A 82 0.93 4.02 -11.76
C ASN A 82 2.30 4.40 -12.34
N GLU A 83 3.34 3.94 -11.69
CA GLU A 83 4.73 4.31 -11.99
C GLU A 83 5.19 3.94 -13.42
N ASN A 84 4.57 2.94 -14.03
CA ASN A 84 5.00 2.37 -15.33
C ASN A 84 4.08 2.69 -16.50
N SER A 85 3.17 3.66 -16.36
CA SER A 85 2.20 3.94 -17.41
C SER A 85 2.65 4.98 -18.40
N LYS A 86 2.36 4.72 -19.67
CA LYS A 86 2.45 5.71 -20.75
C LYS A 86 1.30 6.74 -20.73
N TYR A 87 0.29 6.55 -19.87
CA TYR A 87 -0.90 7.39 -19.77
C TYR A 87 -0.98 8.08 -18.42
N LEU A 88 -1.45 9.31 -18.42
CA LEU A 88 -1.80 10.06 -17.23
C LEU A 88 -3.31 9.95 -17.01
N ILE A 89 -3.73 8.96 -16.24
CA ILE A 89 -5.14 8.71 -15.93
C ILE A 89 -5.50 9.38 -14.61
N ALA A 90 -6.59 10.13 -14.61
CA ALA A 90 -7.00 10.92 -13.47
C ALA A 90 -8.51 10.86 -13.21
N TRP A 91 -8.88 11.17 -11.99
CA TRP A 91 -10.27 11.45 -11.64
C TRP A 91 -10.64 12.89 -11.98
N ALA A 92 -11.84 13.05 -12.54
CA ALA A 92 -12.48 14.32 -12.75
C ALA A 92 -13.85 14.34 -12.05
N ASN A 93 -14.31 15.53 -11.65
CA ASN A 93 -15.66 15.74 -11.09
C ASN A 93 -16.01 14.82 -9.91
N ALA A 94 -15.04 14.53 -9.06
CA ALA A 94 -15.25 13.62 -7.93
C ALA A 94 -16.23 14.20 -6.91
N VAL A 95 -17.37 13.51 -6.69
CA VAL A 95 -18.35 13.85 -5.67
C VAL A 95 -18.41 12.73 -4.64
N LYS A 96 -18.09 13.04 -3.39
CA LYS A 96 -18.15 12.08 -2.29
C LYS A 96 -19.62 11.74 -1.97
N ILE A 97 -19.95 10.46 -2.06
CA ILE A 97 -21.30 9.94 -1.75
C ILE A 97 -21.35 9.43 -0.30
N SER A 98 -20.31 8.68 0.11
CA SER A 98 -20.17 8.17 1.48
C SER A 98 -18.70 7.94 1.80
N ARG A 99 -18.38 7.45 2.99
CA ARG A 99 -16.99 7.15 3.36
C ARG A 99 -16.38 6.12 2.39
N GLY A 100 -15.37 6.54 1.62
CA GLY A 100 -14.66 5.71 0.64
C GLY A 100 -15.40 5.50 -0.69
N VAL A 101 -16.60 6.08 -0.89
CA VAL A 101 -17.36 5.96 -2.13
C VAL A 101 -17.50 7.32 -2.79
N TYR A 102 -17.08 7.40 -4.03
CA TYR A 102 -17.12 8.61 -4.83
C TYR A 102 -17.83 8.33 -6.17
N ASN A 103 -18.64 9.31 -6.62
CA ASN A 103 -19.07 9.37 -8.01
C ASN A 103 -18.07 10.26 -8.75
N ARG A 104 -17.41 9.73 -9.76
CA ARG A 104 -16.35 10.42 -10.49
C ARG A 104 -16.22 9.92 -11.91
N SER A 105 -15.75 10.80 -12.77
CA SER A 105 -15.33 10.43 -14.12
C SER A 105 -13.85 10.05 -14.11
N ILE A 106 -13.44 9.17 -15.01
CA ILE A 106 -12.04 8.87 -15.27
C ILE A 106 -11.67 9.47 -16.63
N CYS A 107 -10.60 10.22 -16.66
CA CYS A 107 -10.11 10.88 -17.86
C CYS A 107 -8.63 10.59 -18.12
N LEU A 108 -8.25 10.69 -19.38
CA LEU A 108 -6.87 10.74 -19.85
C LEU A 108 -6.45 12.20 -19.92
N LEU A 109 -5.35 12.55 -19.29
CA LEU A 109 -4.77 13.89 -19.33
C LEU A 109 -3.71 14.00 -20.45
N GLU A 110 -3.50 15.22 -20.90
CA GLU A 110 -2.29 15.61 -21.64
C GLU A 110 -1.09 15.66 -20.68
N ASN A 111 0.12 15.70 -21.25
CA ASN A 111 1.36 15.73 -20.46
C ASN A 111 1.54 16.99 -19.59
N ASP A 112 0.71 18.01 -19.80
CA ASP A 112 0.71 19.22 -18.99
C ASP A 112 -0.01 19.08 -17.63
N LEU A 113 -0.66 17.94 -17.39
CA LEU A 113 -1.42 17.63 -16.16
C LEU A 113 -2.65 18.54 -15.92
N VAL A 114 -3.02 19.36 -16.90
CA VAL A 114 -4.06 20.37 -16.77
C VAL A 114 -5.20 20.14 -17.75
N ASN A 115 -4.90 19.72 -18.96
CA ASN A 115 -5.87 19.54 -20.02
C ASN A 115 -6.30 18.07 -20.16
N VAL A 116 -7.61 17.86 -20.31
CA VAL A 116 -8.17 16.54 -20.61
C VAL A 116 -8.05 16.26 -22.09
N LYS A 117 -7.43 15.14 -22.41
CA LYS A 117 -7.36 14.60 -23.76
C LYS A 117 -8.63 13.83 -24.12
N GLU A 118 -9.12 13.01 -23.21
CA GLU A 118 -10.31 12.17 -23.42
C GLU A 118 -10.94 11.77 -22.08
N ILE A 119 -12.28 11.63 -22.05
CA ILE A 119 -12.99 11.03 -20.94
C ILE A 119 -13.13 9.54 -21.21
N ILE A 120 -12.54 8.70 -20.34
CA ILE A 120 -12.53 7.24 -20.45
C ILE A 120 -13.84 6.68 -19.90
N LEU A 121 -14.23 7.10 -18.71
CA LEU A 121 -15.48 6.69 -18.06
C LEU A 121 -16.22 7.92 -17.53
N GLU A 122 -17.46 8.10 -17.94
CA GLU A 122 -18.35 9.10 -17.38
C GLU A 122 -18.97 8.56 -16.09
N GLU A 123 -19.13 9.43 -15.11
CA GLU A 123 -19.78 9.25 -13.80
C GLU A 123 -20.02 7.79 -13.38
N ASN A 124 -19.06 7.19 -12.72
CA ASN A 124 -19.19 5.81 -12.26
C ASN A 124 -18.84 5.67 -10.78
N TYR A 125 -19.56 4.79 -10.08
CA TYR A 125 -19.25 4.42 -8.71
C TYR A 125 -18.14 3.39 -8.72
N GLN A 126 -16.95 3.81 -8.29
CA GLN A 126 -15.78 2.93 -8.29
C GLN A 126 -15.21 2.84 -6.88
N TYR A 127 -14.76 1.65 -6.57
CA TYR A 127 -14.19 1.34 -5.26
C TYR A 127 -12.66 1.38 -5.31
N LEU A 128 -12.09 0.69 -6.29
CA LEU A 128 -10.65 0.63 -6.54
C LEU A 128 -10.38 0.74 -8.03
N GLU A 129 -9.25 1.34 -8.39
CA GLU A 129 -8.77 1.43 -9.74
C GLU A 129 -7.27 1.09 -9.82
N THR A 130 -6.90 0.50 -10.94
CA THR A 130 -5.51 0.33 -11.39
C THR A 130 -5.49 0.25 -12.90
N TYR A 131 -4.34 0.33 -13.52
CA TYR A 131 -4.24 0.22 -14.97
C TYR A 131 -2.87 -0.29 -15.44
N THR A 132 -2.85 -0.84 -16.64
CA THR A 132 -1.66 -1.16 -17.41
C THR A 132 -1.50 -0.17 -18.56
N ASN A 133 -0.60 -0.49 -19.49
CA ASN A 133 -0.40 0.34 -20.69
C ASN A 133 -1.66 0.53 -21.54
N ASP A 134 -2.58 -0.42 -21.59
CA ASP A 134 -3.73 -0.37 -22.51
C ASP A 134 -5.07 -0.73 -21.83
N VAL A 135 -5.05 -1.19 -20.56
CA VAL A 135 -6.25 -1.63 -19.85
C VAL A 135 -6.38 -0.89 -18.52
N LEU A 136 -7.50 -0.18 -18.35
CA LEU A 136 -7.97 0.35 -17.08
C LEU A 136 -8.80 -0.72 -16.37
N ILE A 137 -8.51 -0.98 -15.11
CA ILE A 137 -9.24 -1.94 -14.28
C ILE A 137 -9.89 -1.19 -13.13
N THR A 138 -11.17 -1.42 -12.94
CA THR A 138 -11.96 -0.82 -11.85
C THR A 138 -12.68 -1.91 -11.07
N SER A 139 -13.08 -1.62 -9.84
CA SER A 139 -13.97 -2.51 -9.10
C SER A 139 -15.17 -1.75 -8.52
N ASN A 140 -16.30 -2.43 -8.50
CA ASN A 140 -17.49 -2.03 -7.76
C ASN A 140 -17.74 -3.07 -6.67
N LYS A 141 -16.83 -3.14 -5.69
CA LYS A 141 -16.77 -4.13 -4.60
C LYS A 141 -16.77 -5.58 -5.05
N ASP A 142 -17.89 -6.09 -5.57
CA ASP A 142 -18.13 -7.49 -5.94
C ASP A 142 -17.96 -7.78 -7.43
N VAL A 143 -17.70 -6.75 -8.24
CA VAL A 143 -17.44 -6.87 -9.68
C VAL A 143 -16.15 -6.18 -10.05
N ILE A 144 -15.33 -6.82 -10.86
CA ILE A 144 -14.10 -6.26 -11.43
C ILE A 144 -14.32 -6.08 -12.92
N LEU A 145 -14.00 -4.89 -13.44
CA LEU A 145 -14.23 -4.49 -14.82
C LEU A 145 -12.91 -4.11 -15.47
N GLY A 146 -12.64 -4.60 -16.66
CA GLY A 146 -11.51 -4.21 -17.49
C GLY A 146 -11.98 -3.45 -18.73
N TYR A 147 -11.39 -2.27 -18.95
CA TYR A 147 -11.67 -1.43 -20.08
C TYR A 147 -10.41 -1.22 -20.92
N HIS A 148 -10.54 -1.29 -22.22
CA HIS A 148 -9.50 -0.76 -23.11
C HIS A 148 -9.47 0.75 -22.99
N ILE A 149 -8.28 1.34 -22.83
CA ILE A 149 -8.16 2.78 -22.59
C ILE A 149 -8.45 3.58 -23.85
N PHE A 150 -7.96 3.09 -25.01
CA PHE A 150 -8.13 3.80 -26.27
C PHE A 150 -8.21 2.86 -27.49
N PRO A 151 -9.33 2.86 -28.29
CA PRO A 151 -10.62 3.50 -27.98
C PRO A 151 -11.28 2.83 -26.76
N THR A 152 -11.97 3.64 -25.96
CA THR A 152 -12.56 3.15 -24.71
C THR A 152 -13.71 2.18 -24.99
N ASN A 153 -13.56 0.95 -24.47
CA ASN A 153 -14.62 -0.06 -24.51
C ASN A 153 -14.42 -1.08 -23.39
N LEU A 154 -15.53 -1.61 -22.88
CA LEU A 154 -15.51 -2.73 -21.94
C LEU A 154 -14.93 -3.97 -22.62
N LEU A 155 -13.87 -4.53 -22.04
CA LEU A 155 -13.23 -5.76 -22.52
C LEU A 155 -13.83 -6.98 -21.83
N TRP A 156 -13.97 -6.89 -20.51
CA TRP A 156 -14.45 -8.02 -19.70
C TRP A 156 -15.03 -7.53 -18.37
N GLU A 157 -15.83 -8.43 -17.79
CA GLU A 157 -16.39 -8.31 -16.45
C GLU A 157 -16.14 -9.61 -15.70
N PHE A 158 -15.74 -9.51 -14.44
CA PHE A 158 -15.55 -10.63 -13.53
C PHE A 158 -16.35 -10.41 -12.25
N SER A 159 -17.45 -11.16 -12.07
CA SER A 159 -18.26 -11.09 -10.86
C SER A 159 -17.75 -12.08 -9.81
N LEU A 160 -17.50 -11.59 -8.59
CA LEU A 160 -17.11 -12.43 -7.46
C LEU A 160 -18.23 -13.36 -6.98
N SER A 161 -19.48 -13.13 -7.43
CA SER A 161 -20.62 -14.01 -7.14
C SER A 161 -20.44 -15.46 -7.62
N VAL A 162 -19.51 -15.69 -8.57
CA VAL A 162 -19.12 -17.04 -9.01
C VAL A 162 -18.53 -17.90 -7.89
N PHE A 163 -18.04 -17.27 -6.81
CA PHE A 163 -17.51 -17.96 -5.64
C PHE A 163 -18.60 -18.32 -4.62
N GLY A 164 -19.84 -17.82 -4.79
CA GLY A 164 -20.93 -17.98 -3.83
C GLY A 164 -20.79 -17.05 -2.62
N LYS A 165 -21.02 -17.60 -1.44
CA LYS A 165 -20.87 -16.89 -0.16
C LYS A 165 -19.86 -17.60 0.72
N PHE A 166 -19.29 -16.88 1.67
CA PHE A 166 -18.37 -17.44 2.66
C PHE A 166 -18.80 -17.06 4.08
N LYS A 167 -18.26 -17.80 5.07
CA LYS A 167 -18.38 -17.48 6.49
C LYS A 167 -17.00 -17.40 7.13
N TYR A 168 -16.81 -16.46 8.03
CA TYR A 168 -15.65 -16.52 8.90
C TYR A 168 -15.83 -17.65 9.94
N LYS A 169 -14.73 -18.24 10.38
CA LYS A 169 -14.72 -19.41 11.29
C LYS A 169 -15.63 -19.27 12.51
N TYR A 170 -15.76 -18.07 13.05
CA TYR A 170 -16.53 -17.79 14.28
C TYR A 170 -17.76 -16.92 14.01
N SER A 171 -18.27 -16.87 12.78
CA SER A 171 -19.45 -16.12 12.40
C SER A 171 -20.50 -17.05 11.78
N GLU A 172 -21.75 -16.88 12.20
CA GLU A 172 -22.91 -17.53 11.57
C GLU A 172 -23.39 -16.80 10.32
N GLU A 173 -22.90 -15.55 10.12
CA GLU A 173 -23.30 -14.70 9.03
C GLU A 173 -22.60 -15.09 7.73
N GLU A 174 -23.40 -15.30 6.66
CA GLU A 174 -22.89 -15.43 5.31
C GLU A 174 -22.62 -14.06 4.69
N LYS A 175 -21.46 -13.94 4.05
CA LYS A 175 -21.01 -12.72 3.39
C LYS A 175 -20.76 -12.96 1.92
N ASP A 176 -21.04 -11.95 1.12
CA ASP A 176 -20.62 -11.91 -0.27
C ASP A 176 -19.12 -11.56 -0.37
N TYR A 177 -18.48 -12.06 -1.42
CA TYR A 177 -17.10 -11.70 -1.72
C TYR A 177 -17.02 -10.26 -2.20
N GLU A 178 -16.05 -9.52 -1.66
CA GLU A 178 -15.74 -8.15 -2.07
C GLU A 178 -14.22 -7.99 -2.26
N VAL A 179 -13.83 -7.10 -3.15
CA VAL A 179 -12.44 -6.69 -3.30
C VAL A 179 -12.02 -5.83 -2.12
N GLU A 180 -10.95 -6.21 -1.42
CA GLU A 180 -10.34 -5.38 -0.38
C GLU A 180 -9.15 -4.58 -0.90
N GLN A 181 -8.33 -5.20 -1.77
CA GLN A 181 -7.12 -4.57 -2.28
C GLN A 181 -6.79 -5.07 -3.69
N PHE A 182 -6.45 -4.16 -4.59
CA PHE A 182 -5.64 -4.47 -5.77
C PHE A 182 -4.17 -4.43 -5.34
N ILE A 183 -3.51 -5.60 -5.34
CA ILE A 183 -2.10 -5.70 -4.93
C ILE A 183 -1.20 -5.15 -6.03
N GLY A 184 -1.55 -5.44 -7.29
CA GLY A 184 -0.83 -4.95 -8.46
C GLY A 184 -0.92 -5.91 -9.64
N ILE A 185 -0.21 -5.56 -10.71
CA ILE A 185 -0.19 -6.33 -11.96
C ILE A 185 1.24 -6.83 -12.22
N TYR A 186 1.37 -8.12 -12.46
CA TYR A 186 2.64 -8.75 -12.84
C TYR A 186 2.42 -9.84 -13.89
N ASN A 187 3.23 -9.86 -14.94
CA ASN A 187 3.12 -10.81 -16.06
C ASN A 187 1.67 -10.94 -16.60
N ASN A 188 1.03 -9.81 -16.82
CA ASN A 188 -0.35 -9.71 -17.31
C ASN A 188 -1.41 -10.33 -16.38
N ILE A 189 -1.07 -10.57 -15.11
CA ILE A 189 -2.01 -11.03 -14.08
C ILE A 189 -2.23 -9.91 -13.07
N LEU A 190 -3.51 -9.52 -12.88
CA LEU A 190 -3.96 -8.69 -11.78
C LEU A 190 -4.09 -9.54 -10.52
N TRP A 191 -3.39 -9.18 -9.47
CA TRP A 191 -3.47 -9.81 -8.17
C TRP A 191 -4.40 -9.03 -7.25
N VAL A 192 -5.39 -9.74 -6.70
CA VAL A 192 -6.48 -9.15 -5.91
C VAL A 192 -6.62 -9.88 -4.60
N TYR A 193 -6.67 -9.13 -3.50
CA TYR A 193 -7.00 -9.64 -2.18
C TYR A 193 -8.48 -9.40 -1.88
N LEU A 194 -9.16 -10.43 -1.37
CA LEU A 194 -10.59 -10.44 -1.09
C LEU A 194 -10.88 -10.45 0.42
N ASN A 195 -12.04 -9.93 0.79
CA ASN A 195 -12.54 -9.91 2.17
C ASN A 195 -12.63 -11.31 2.82
N ALA A 196 -12.77 -12.37 2.02
CA ALA A 196 -12.69 -13.76 2.49
C ALA A 196 -11.28 -14.22 2.89
N ARG A 197 -10.30 -13.32 2.89
CA ARG A 197 -8.87 -13.60 3.09
C ARG A 197 -8.31 -14.52 2.02
N GLU A 198 -8.82 -14.38 0.83
CA GLU A 198 -8.38 -15.12 -0.35
C GLU A 198 -7.60 -14.21 -1.28
N LEU A 199 -6.70 -14.81 -2.05
CA LEU A 199 -5.95 -14.14 -3.10
C LEU A 199 -6.32 -14.74 -4.44
N ILE A 200 -6.65 -13.89 -5.41
CA ILE A 200 -6.94 -14.31 -6.78
C ILE A 200 -6.02 -13.63 -7.78
N GLY A 201 -5.76 -14.32 -8.89
CA GLY A 201 -5.05 -13.79 -10.05
C GLY A 201 -5.95 -13.82 -11.28
N ILE A 202 -6.18 -12.66 -11.90
CA ILE A 202 -7.02 -12.48 -13.07
C ILE A 202 -6.16 -12.05 -14.25
N ASP A 203 -6.32 -12.71 -15.38
CA ASP A 203 -5.68 -12.33 -16.64
C ASP A 203 -6.23 -10.97 -17.11
N VAL A 204 -5.35 -9.99 -17.26
CA VAL A 204 -5.73 -8.60 -17.53
C VAL A 204 -6.38 -8.41 -18.89
N GLU A 205 -6.01 -9.20 -19.90
CA GLU A 205 -6.57 -9.07 -21.26
C GLU A 205 -7.93 -9.73 -21.38
N THR A 206 -8.15 -10.83 -20.67
CA THR A 206 -9.34 -11.69 -20.88
C THR A 206 -10.31 -11.70 -19.71
N GLY A 207 -9.95 -11.15 -18.56
CA GLY A 207 -10.74 -11.21 -17.31
C GLY A 207 -10.88 -12.63 -16.73
N LYS A 208 -10.13 -13.61 -17.23
CA LYS A 208 -10.23 -14.99 -16.76
C LYS A 208 -9.48 -15.21 -15.48
N LEU A 209 -10.12 -15.89 -14.54
CA LEU A 209 -9.45 -16.36 -13.32
C LEU A 209 -8.35 -17.36 -13.68
N LYS A 210 -7.13 -17.09 -13.26
CA LYS A 210 -5.95 -17.94 -13.45
C LYS A 210 -5.53 -18.62 -12.14
N TYR A 211 -5.62 -17.91 -11.05
CA TYR A 211 -5.19 -18.37 -9.74
C TYR A 211 -6.24 -18.07 -8.68
N ARG A 212 -6.40 -18.98 -7.73
CA ARG A 212 -7.17 -18.77 -6.53
C ARG A 212 -6.51 -19.49 -5.37
N PHE A 213 -6.05 -18.73 -4.40
CA PHE A 213 -5.49 -19.23 -3.17
C PHE A 213 -6.50 -18.95 -2.06
N LEU A 214 -7.06 -20.01 -1.55
CA LEU A 214 -8.03 -19.91 -0.48
C LEU A 214 -7.30 -19.54 0.80
N GLY A 215 -7.81 -18.58 1.55
CA GLY A 215 -7.29 -18.19 2.86
C GLY A 215 -7.68 -19.20 3.93
N ILE A 216 -7.21 -20.43 3.81
CA ILE A 216 -7.80 -21.59 4.42
C ILE A 216 -7.15 -22.00 5.71
N GLU A 217 -7.95 -22.71 6.50
CA GLU A 217 -7.57 -23.57 7.59
C GLU A 217 -6.40 -24.49 7.22
N LYS A 218 -5.51 -24.73 8.16
CA LYS A 218 -4.27 -25.52 8.01
C LYS A 218 -4.45 -26.86 7.29
N LYS A 219 -5.57 -27.53 7.47
CA LYS A 219 -5.84 -28.86 6.90
C LYS A 219 -5.98 -28.85 5.36
N ASN A 220 -6.33 -27.73 4.80
CA ASN A 220 -6.64 -27.57 3.38
C ASN A 220 -5.75 -26.51 2.70
N ALA A 221 -4.74 -25.96 3.41
CA ALA A 221 -3.90 -24.92 2.88
C ALA A 221 -3.15 -25.39 1.63
N VAL A 222 -3.34 -24.66 0.56
CA VAL A 222 -2.51 -24.79 -0.64
C VAL A 222 -1.30 -23.89 -0.45
N GLY A 223 -0.17 -24.48 -0.07
CA GLY A 223 1.04 -23.70 0.16
C GLY A 223 2.06 -24.41 1.05
N ILE A 224 3.17 -23.74 1.28
CA ILE A 224 4.23 -24.15 2.19
C ILE A 224 4.10 -23.37 3.47
N VAL A 225 4.10 -24.09 4.60
CA VAL A 225 3.98 -23.51 5.94
C VAL A 225 5.15 -23.99 6.80
N GLU A 226 5.96 -23.05 7.27
CA GLU A 226 7.14 -23.33 8.07
C GLU A 226 7.16 -22.51 9.37
N ASN A 227 7.74 -23.11 10.42
CA ASN A 227 7.97 -22.47 11.72
C ASN A 227 6.72 -21.87 12.39
N TYR A 228 5.55 -22.37 12.03
CA TYR A 228 4.29 -21.97 12.64
C TYR A 228 3.99 -22.89 13.83
N LEU A 229 3.88 -22.32 15.02
CA LEU A 229 3.79 -23.09 16.28
C LEU A 229 2.38 -23.58 16.62
N ASP A 230 1.34 -22.96 16.06
CA ASP A 230 -0.03 -23.32 16.37
C ASP A 230 -0.47 -24.61 15.68
N ASN A 231 -1.03 -25.50 16.47
CA ASN A 231 -1.70 -26.71 15.99
C ASN A 231 -3.14 -26.44 15.51
N GLU A 232 -3.60 -25.18 15.63
CA GLU A 232 -4.95 -24.77 15.28
C GLU A 232 -5.05 -24.31 13.84
N ASP A 233 -6.30 -24.19 13.37
CA ASP A 233 -6.62 -23.65 12.06
C ASP A 233 -6.18 -22.19 11.96
N TYR A 234 -5.53 -21.80 10.88
CA TYR A 234 -5.07 -20.43 10.62
C TYR A 234 -5.37 -20.01 9.19
N TYR A 235 -5.42 -18.70 8.99
CA TYR A 235 -5.52 -18.14 7.68
C TYR A 235 -4.13 -17.74 7.17
N ILE A 236 -3.77 -18.19 5.97
CA ILE A 236 -2.48 -17.86 5.35
C ILE A 236 -2.40 -16.34 5.14
N PHE A 237 -3.48 -15.72 4.66
CA PHE A 237 -3.52 -14.30 4.32
C PHE A 237 -4.29 -13.46 5.35
N TYR A 238 -3.93 -13.52 6.60
CA TYR A 238 -4.66 -12.79 7.65
C TYR A 238 -4.28 -11.32 7.71
N GLY A 239 -5.11 -10.44 7.10
CA GLY A 239 -5.04 -8.99 7.30
C GLY A 239 -3.68 -8.35 6.99
N ALA A 240 -2.87 -8.98 6.16
CA ALA A 240 -1.57 -8.47 5.78
C ALA A 240 -1.72 -7.27 4.83
N ASP A 241 -0.84 -6.30 4.98
CA ASP A 241 -0.61 -5.30 3.95
C ASP A 241 0.25 -5.94 2.86
N PHE A 242 -0.41 -6.38 1.79
CA PHE A 242 0.27 -7.04 0.68
C PHE A 242 0.95 -6.02 -0.21
N LYS A 243 2.19 -6.33 -0.59
CA LYS A 243 2.98 -5.53 -1.53
C LYS A 243 3.49 -6.41 -2.65
N LEU A 244 3.52 -5.86 -3.84
CA LEU A 244 4.11 -6.49 -5.03
C LEU A 244 5.42 -5.80 -5.35
N ASP A 245 6.51 -6.56 -5.28
CA ASP A 245 7.80 -6.18 -5.86
C ASP A 245 7.78 -6.57 -7.34
N THR A 246 7.55 -5.61 -8.21
CA THR A 246 7.45 -5.84 -9.66
C THR A 246 8.79 -6.13 -10.31
N GLU A 247 9.90 -5.74 -9.72
CA GLU A 247 11.24 -6.05 -10.22
C GLU A 247 11.58 -7.51 -9.98
N LYS A 248 11.25 -8.01 -8.78
CA LYS A 248 11.51 -9.41 -8.40
C LYS A 248 10.38 -10.36 -8.76
N GLY A 249 9.19 -9.87 -9.06
CA GLY A 249 8.00 -10.67 -9.28
C GLY A 249 7.57 -11.45 -8.04
N VAL A 250 7.54 -10.77 -6.89
CA VAL A 250 7.20 -11.38 -5.59
C VAL A 250 6.11 -10.57 -4.91
N ILE A 251 5.05 -11.25 -4.47
CA ILE A 251 4.09 -10.69 -3.51
C ILE A 251 4.54 -11.09 -2.11
N PHE A 252 4.58 -10.13 -1.20
CA PHE A 252 4.92 -10.38 0.20
C PHE A 252 4.04 -9.58 1.14
N GLY A 253 4.02 -9.96 2.41
CA GLY A 253 3.34 -9.25 3.48
C GLY A 253 3.78 -9.73 4.85
N LEU A 254 3.72 -8.84 5.82
CA LEU A 254 3.99 -9.12 7.22
C LEU A 254 2.79 -8.68 8.06
N LYS A 255 2.31 -9.56 8.91
CA LYS A 255 1.28 -9.24 9.90
C LYS A 255 1.45 -10.07 11.15
N ALA A 256 1.52 -9.41 12.29
CA ALA A 256 1.80 -10.08 13.56
C ALA A 256 3.09 -10.93 13.47
N ASP A 257 2.98 -12.21 13.74
CA ASP A 257 4.07 -13.17 13.65
C ASP A 257 4.15 -13.96 12.33
N ARG A 258 3.55 -13.42 11.24
CA ARG A 258 3.39 -14.12 9.95
C ARG A 258 4.02 -13.34 8.82
N PHE A 259 4.98 -13.95 8.17
CA PHE A 259 5.54 -13.47 6.92
C PHE A 259 5.00 -14.31 5.75
N PHE A 260 4.47 -13.64 4.75
CA PHE A 260 3.93 -14.26 3.53
C PHE A 260 4.83 -13.92 2.35
N GLU A 261 4.97 -14.89 1.46
CA GLU A 261 5.70 -14.71 0.21
C GLU A 261 5.07 -15.55 -0.90
N ILE A 262 4.95 -14.99 -2.08
CA ILE A 262 4.52 -15.69 -3.29
C ILE A 262 5.45 -15.30 -4.42
N ASP A 263 6.28 -16.22 -4.86
CA ASP A 263 7.16 -16.04 -6.02
C ASP A 263 6.38 -16.32 -7.30
N LEU A 264 6.13 -15.27 -8.06
CA LEU A 264 5.32 -15.28 -9.29
C LEU A 264 6.09 -15.75 -10.52
N ASN A 265 7.40 -15.97 -10.40
CA ASN A 265 8.25 -16.45 -11.50
C ASN A 265 8.33 -17.98 -11.57
N LYS A 266 7.82 -18.67 -10.54
CA LYS A 266 7.82 -20.14 -10.52
C LYS A 266 6.77 -20.72 -11.46
N GLU A 267 7.07 -21.85 -12.10
CA GLU A 267 6.09 -22.61 -12.92
C GLU A 267 4.85 -22.99 -12.10
N SER A 268 5.04 -23.36 -10.84
CA SER A 268 3.97 -23.59 -9.88
C SER A 268 4.02 -22.48 -8.83
N ILE A 269 3.08 -21.54 -8.93
CA ILE A 269 2.93 -20.46 -7.97
C ILE A 269 2.29 -21.03 -6.71
N ILE A 270 3.02 -21.04 -5.61
CA ILE A 270 2.58 -21.59 -4.32
C ILE A 270 2.82 -20.55 -3.23
N PRO A 271 1.80 -20.17 -2.45
CA PRO A 271 1.98 -19.30 -1.29
C PRO A 271 2.87 -19.93 -0.24
N TYR A 272 3.73 -19.14 0.35
CA TYR A 272 4.61 -19.50 1.43
C TYR A 272 4.27 -18.69 2.68
N LEU A 273 4.09 -19.38 3.81
CA LEU A 273 3.87 -18.77 5.11
C LEU A 273 4.98 -19.19 6.07
N PHE A 274 5.64 -18.20 6.66
CA PHE A 274 6.68 -18.41 7.66
C PHE A 274 6.29 -17.78 9.00
N GLY A 275 6.32 -18.58 10.07
CA GLY A 275 6.06 -18.12 11.44
C GLY A 275 7.31 -17.48 12.06
N LEU A 276 7.14 -16.26 12.56
CA LEU A 276 8.21 -15.48 13.18
C LEU A 276 8.10 -15.44 14.71
N GLN A 277 7.12 -16.12 15.32
CA GLN A 277 6.80 -15.98 16.75
C GLN A 277 8.04 -16.08 17.65
N ASN A 278 8.82 -17.15 17.52
CA ASN A 278 10.01 -17.36 18.34
C ASN A 278 11.07 -16.26 18.18
N LYS A 279 11.18 -15.68 16.96
CA LYS A 279 12.13 -14.61 16.66
C LYS A 279 11.68 -13.30 17.27
N ILE A 280 10.40 -12.99 17.16
CA ILE A 280 9.77 -11.79 17.72
C ILE A 280 9.88 -11.81 19.26
N GLU A 281 9.53 -12.94 19.90
CA GLU A 281 9.64 -13.09 21.35
C GLU A 281 11.09 -13.00 21.84
N LYS A 282 12.04 -13.55 21.11
CA LYS A 282 13.47 -13.46 21.43
C LYS A 282 13.97 -12.02 21.45
N GLU A 283 13.46 -11.18 20.54
CA GLU A 283 13.79 -9.76 20.47
C GLU A 283 12.96 -8.90 21.44
N GLY A 284 12.09 -9.53 22.24
CA GLY A 284 11.26 -8.85 23.24
C GLY A 284 10.16 -7.98 22.64
N LEU A 285 9.70 -8.33 21.43
CA LEU A 285 8.59 -7.65 20.76
C LEU A 285 7.26 -8.37 21.02
N ASN A 286 6.17 -7.61 21.07
CA ASN A 286 4.84 -8.17 21.12
C ASN A 286 4.33 -8.46 19.69
N LYS A 287 4.06 -9.73 19.40
CA LYS A 287 3.59 -10.15 18.08
C LYS A 287 2.32 -9.44 17.61
N ASN A 288 1.42 -9.08 18.52
CA ASN A 288 0.17 -8.41 18.16
C ASN A 288 0.36 -6.95 17.76
N ASP A 289 1.51 -6.36 18.06
CA ASP A 289 1.84 -4.97 17.79
C ASP A 289 2.58 -4.78 16.47
N ILE A 290 3.01 -5.88 15.83
CA ILE A 290 3.60 -5.83 14.49
C ILE A 290 2.48 -5.63 13.48
N SER A 291 2.27 -4.38 13.11
CA SER A 291 1.24 -3.98 12.15
C SER A 291 1.57 -2.61 11.54
N GLY A 292 0.75 -2.20 10.59
CA GLY A 292 0.94 -0.95 9.88
C GLY A 292 1.80 -1.10 8.64
N ASP A 293 2.24 0.01 8.12
CA ASP A 293 3.04 0.06 6.91
C ASP A 293 4.37 -0.67 7.09
N THR A 294 4.65 -1.56 6.16
CA THR A 294 5.96 -2.15 5.98
C THR A 294 6.65 -1.52 4.79
N PHE A 295 7.97 -1.50 4.78
CA PHE A 295 8.75 -0.97 3.67
C PHE A 295 9.81 -1.98 3.25
N LEU A 296 9.85 -2.31 1.96
CA LEU A 296 10.89 -3.19 1.40
C LEU A 296 11.93 -2.33 0.68
N GLN A 297 13.18 -2.52 1.06
CA GLN A 297 14.32 -2.01 0.32
C GLN A 297 15.34 -3.14 0.17
N ASP A 298 15.73 -3.43 -1.04
CA ASP A 298 16.57 -4.59 -1.39
C ASP A 298 15.94 -5.91 -0.92
N ASN A 299 16.52 -6.56 0.08
CA ASN A 299 15.98 -7.76 0.72
C ASN A 299 15.60 -7.53 2.18
N LEU A 300 15.52 -6.27 2.60
CA LEU A 300 15.23 -5.88 3.97
C LEU A 300 13.81 -5.35 4.08
N LEU A 301 12.98 -6.03 4.86
CA LEU A 301 11.64 -5.60 5.19
C LEU A 301 11.66 -4.88 6.54
N TYR A 302 11.41 -3.58 6.50
CA TYR A 302 11.28 -2.74 7.68
C TYR A 302 9.84 -2.80 8.19
N PHE A 303 9.67 -2.87 9.50
CA PHE A 303 8.35 -2.94 10.15
C PHE A 303 8.35 -2.18 11.48
N CYS A 304 7.16 -1.78 11.94
CA CYS A 304 6.96 -1.20 13.26
C CYS A 304 6.30 -2.19 14.22
N SER A 305 6.76 -2.19 15.47
CA SER A 305 6.02 -2.68 16.63
C SER A 305 5.37 -1.47 17.29
N ILE A 306 4.08 -1.27 17.00
CA ILE A 306 3.39 0.01 17.17
C ILE A 306 3.36 0.47 18.63
N ASN A 307 2.98 -0.41 19.56
CA ASN A 307 2.87 -0.08 20.98
C ASN A 307 4.19 -0.26 21.74
N ASP A 308 5.08 -1.14 21.26
CA ASP A 308 6.44 -1.26 21.79
C ASP A 308 7.32 -0.07 21.46
N LEU A 309 6.85 0.81 20.56
CA LEU A 309 7.56 1.99 20.03
C LEU A 309 8.92 1.64 19.45
N ARG A 310 9.01 0.52 18.74
CA ARG A 310 10.23 0.02 18.12
C ARG A 310 10.02 -0.21 16.63
N PHE A 311 11.09 -0.14 15.86
CA PHE A 311 11.10 -0.68 14.52
C PHE A 311 12.08 -1.84 14.42
N GLY A 312 11.78 -2.74 13.49
CA GLY A 312 12.61 -3.89 13.20
C GLY A 312 12.94 -4.01 11.73
N VAL A 313 13.94 -4.82 11.43
CA VAL A 313 14.38 -5.15 10.08
C VAL A 313 14.45 -6.67 9.94
N LEU A 314 13.65 -7.20 9.03
CA LEU A 314 13.62 -8.62 8.65
C LEU A 314 14.37 -8.79 7.32
N ASP A 315 15.35 -9.67 7.29
CA ASP A 315 15.93 -10.15 6.03
C ASP A 315 14.97 -11.19 5.43
N ILE A 316 14.37 -10.86 4.29
CA ILE A 316 13.36 -11.71 3.65
C ILE A 316 13.95 -12.99 3.05
N ASN A 317 15.26 -13.08 2.78
CA ASN A 317 15.89 -14.29 2.27
C ASN A 317 16.12 -15.31 3.40
N THR A 318 16.69 -14.85 4.51
CA THR A 318 17.01 -15.73 5.65
C THR A 318 15.84 -15.90 6.61
N LYS A 319 14.82 -15.04 6.52
CA LYS A 319 13.70 -14.95 7.45
C LYS A 319 14.16 -14.63 8.88
N GLU A 320 15.31 -13.95 9.04
CA GLU A 320 15.84 -13.54 10.33
C GLU A 320 15.55 -12.07 10.61
N ILE A 321 15.16 -11.76 11.85
CA ILE A 321 15.12 -10.38 12.35
C ILE A 321 16.57 -10.00 12.65
N ILE A 322 17.14 -9.13 11.81
CA ILE A 322 18.56 -8.77 11.90
C ILE A 322 18.80 -7.53 12.74
N TYR A 323 17.74 -6.78 13.03
CA TYR A 323 17.80 -5.59 13.86
C TYR A 323 16.45 -5.29 14.49
N VAL A 324 16.49 -4.84 15.75
CA VAL A 324 15.38 -4.19 16.45
C VAL A 324 15.92 -2.97 17.19
N SER A 325 15.25 -1.84 17.05
CA SER A 325 15.66 -0.60 17.74
C SER A 325 15.41 -0.68 19.24
N GLU A 326 16.12 0.16 20.02
CA GLU A 326 15.64 0.52 21.35
C GLU A 326 14.28 1.23 21.22
N PRO A 327 13.47 1.26 22.31
CA PRO A 327 12.23 2.02 22.30
C PRO A 327 12.50 3.48 21.94
N ILE A 328 11.74 3.96 20.94
CA ILE A 328 11.82 5.35 20.49
C ILE A 328 11.26 6.22 21.60
N ALA A 329 12.07 7.19 22.08
CA ALA A 329 11.63 8.13 23.09
C ALA A 329 10.55 9.04 22.51
N VAL A 330 9.35 8.94 23.03
CA VAL A 330 8.20 9.77 22.63
C VAL A 330 7.84 10.73 23.75
N VAL A 331 7.36 11.91 23.38
CA VAL A 331 6.79 12.85 24.33
C VAL A 331 5.37 12.42 24.63
N GLU A 332 5.12 11.86 25.81
CA GLU A 332 3.75 11.56 26.25
C GLU A 332 2.94 12.85 26.33
N ARG A 333 1.80 12.88 25.67
CA ARG A 333 0.78 13.91 25.87
C ARG A 333 -0.31 13.33 26.77
N ASP A 334 -0.77 14.10 27.72
CA ASP A 334 -1.53 13.72 28.91
C ASP A 334 -2.77 12.81 28.70
N ASP A 335 -3.23 12.55 27.49
CA ASP A 335 -4.47 11.78 27.25
C ASP A 335 -4.41 10.76 26.11
N CYS A 336 -3.27 10.50 25.49
CA CYS A 336 -3.17 9.58 24.35
C CYS A 336 -1.96 8.67 24.43
N PHE A 337 -2.17 7.36 24.27
CA PHE A 337 -1.06 6.44 24.02
C PHE A 337 -0.36 6.80 22.72
N THR A 338 0.92 7.05 22.79
CA THR A 338 1.74 7.26 21.60
C THR A 338 1.94 5.94 20.88
N GLN A 339 1.77 5.97 19.57
CA GLN A 339 1.94 4.82 18.68
C GLN A 339 2.79 5.23 17.47
N LEU A 340 3.53 4.29 16.91
CA LEU A 340 4.17 4.50 15.61
C LEU A 340 3.08 4.42 14.53
N LYS A 341 3.08 5.41 13.62
CA LYS A 341 2.02 5.61 12.63
C LYS A 341 2.45 5.31 11.21
N ASP A 342 3.64 5.69 10.85
CA ASP A 342 4.17 5.57 9.48
C ASP A 342 5.67 5.29 9.50
N LEU A 343 6.13 4.51 8.54
CA LEU A 343 7.53 4.16 8.34
C LEU A 343 7.89 4.31 6.87
N LYS A 344 8.98 5.04 6.61
CA LYS A 344 9.57 5.18 5.28
C LYS A 344 11.06 4.92 5.35
N VAL A 345 11.61 4.46 4.25
CA VAL A 345 13.06 4.25 4.12
C VAL A 345 13.54 4.90 2.84
N SER A 346 14.67 5.56 2.90
CA SER A 346 15.35 6.12 1.74
C SER A 346 16.85 6.01 1.96
N GLU A 347 17.54 5.36 1.03
CA GLU A 347 18.98 5.08 1.13
C GLU A 347 19.34 4.35 2.44
N ASN A 348 20.17 4.96 3.28
CA ASN A 348 20.60 4.43 4.58
C ASN A 348 19.77 4.96 5.77
N LYS A 349 18.66 5.71 5.52
CA LYS A 349 17.85 6.34 6.56
C LYS A 349 16.48 5.69 6.71
N VAL A 350 16.04 5.63 7.98
CA VAL A 350 14.69 5.19 8.36
C VAL A 350 13.98 6.38 9.01
N TYR A 351 12.79 6.66 8.53
CA TYR A 351 11.93 7.77 8.93
C TYR A 351 10.70 7.19 9.61
N ILE A 352 10.47 7.48 10.87
CA ILE A 352 9.36 6.96 11.65
C ILE A 352 8.55 8.11 12.21
N LEU A 353 7.30 8.19 11.80
CA LEU A 353 6.35 9.17 12.30
C LEU A 353 5.50 8.55 13.41
N ASP A 354 5.41 9.24 14.55
CA ASP A 354 4.53 8.84 15.64
C ASP A 354 3.15 9.55 15.61
N SER A 355 2.23 9.11 16.46
CA SER A 355 0.88 9.69 16.58
C SER A 355 0.86 11.10 17.16
N ASN A 356 1.97 11.57 17.76
CA ASN A 356 2.15 12.92 18.27
C ASN A 356 2.73 13.88 17.22
N HIS A 357 2.78 13.43 15.95
CA HIS A 357 3.34 14.22 14.85
C HIS A 357 4.82 14.53 15.00
N THR A 358 5.56 13.63 15.65
CA THR A 358 7.01 13.69 15.75
C THR A 358 7.64 12.69 14.79
N LEU A 359 8.54 13.16 13.97
CA LEU A 359 9.33 12.36 13.05
C LEU A 359 10.70 12.07 13.65
N HIS A 360 11.02 10.79 13.75
CA HIS A 360 12.30 10.27 14.21
C HIS A 360 13.10 9.77 13.02
N ILE A 361 14.31 10.28 12.81
CA ILE A 361 15.17 9.93 11.69
C ILE A 361 16.36 9.14 12.22
N PHE A 362 16.50 7.92 11.73
CA PHE A 362 17.60 7.04 12.03
C PHE A 362 18.50 6.87 10.81
N GLU A 363 19.79 6.70 11.03
CA GLU A 363 20.76 6.41 10.00
C GLU A 363 21.46 5.08 10.27
N ARG A 364 21.61 4.26 9.23
CA ARG A 364 22.35 3.01 9.31
C ARG A 364 23.84 3.30 9.41
N GLU A 365 24.46 2.77 10.46
CA GLU A 365 25.92 2.81 10.62
C GLU A 365 26.56 1.89 9.57
N GLU A 366 27.64 2.35 8.95
CA GLU A 366 28.43 1.57 7.99
C GLU A 366 29.13 0.36 8.61
#